data_9f14d9bd51bfd51c8de4a2d916ccfa04
#
_entry.id   9f14d9bd51bfd51c8de4a2d916ccfa04
#
_cell.length_a   1.000
_cell.length_b   1.000
_cell.length_c   1.000
_cell.angle_alpha   90.00
_cell.angle_beta   90.00
_cell.angle_gamma   90.00
#
_symmetry.space_group_name_H-M   'P 1'
#
loop_
_entity.id
_entity.type
_entity.pdbx_description
1 polymer ?
#
loop_
_entity_poly.entity_id
_entity_poly.type
_entity_poly.pdbx_seq_one_letter_code
_entity_poly.pdbx_strand_id
1 'polypeptide(L)'
;YYHYGTPHEQYVYYWDYLCTHRDFQDKFIGRNLIQNHEKHQRLHNKEISSSLFRRDVSLCDGVVPLIRFNVHTFPLEKTKRPPLGQYTTIRIIGPNVTSLFDFLFNITHSSEPTPFPLCIFPEVNVLDHLIQKNRIIVYALKHQSKTLGFYFFKDPKICYEFNEERNVLDLIGSVFLRPFDKNNESIFFGGLLHAIYHIQEDAKVRYKLLSFYQLTHNSQLIQRWRWKYTPLSITQSAYYLYNAVFPNMPYDENKCLVLL
;
A
#
# COMPACT_ATOMS: atom_id res chain seq x y z
N TYR A 1 15.83 -1.33 6.87
CA TYR A 1 17.05 -1.94 6.37
C TYR A 1 17.23 -3.33 6.92
N TYR A 2 17.31 -4.32 6.05
CA TYR A 2 17.83 -5.62 6.44
C TYR A 2 19.22 -5.79 5.81
N HIS A 3 20.26 -5.59 6.59
CA HIS A 3 21.50 -6.32 6.41
C HIS A 3 21.26 -7.74 6.91
N TYR A 4 21.75 -8.75 6.22
CA TYR A 4 21.82 -10.12 6.72
C TYR A 4 22.32 -10.10 8.17
N GLY A 5 21.41 -10.32 9.15
CA GLY A 5 21.75 -10.52 10.54
C GLY A 5 21.16 -9.55 11.57
N THR A 6 20.80 -8.31 11.22
CA THR A 6 20.16 -7.37 12.18
C THR A 6 19.18 -6.44 11.47
N PRO A 7 17.95 -6.24 11.98
CA PRO A 7 17.03 -5.26 11.44
C PRO A 7 17.60 -3.86 11.69
N HIS A 8 17.87 -3.12 10.64
CA HIS A 8 18.23 -1.70 10.73
C HIS A 8 17.02 -0.87 10.36
N GLU A 9 16.52 -0.12 11.32
CA GLU A 9 15.49 0.88 11.08
C GLU A 9 16.16 2.12 10.47
N GLN A 10 15.63 2.62 9.35
CA GLN A 10 16.09 3.85 8.74
C GLN A 10 14.90 4.74 8.41
N TYR A 11 14.99 6.00 8.83
CA TYR A 11 14.04 7.02 8.45
C TYR A 11 14.34 7.55 7.05
N VAL A 12 13.27 7.68 6.24
CA VAL A 12 13.32 8.30 4.92
C VAL A 12 12.14 9.26 4.78
N TYR A 13 12.34 10.36 4.07
CA TYR A 13 11.21 11.20 3.67
C TYR A 13 10.44 10.52 2.54
N TYR A 14 9.11 10.60 2.59
CA TYR A 14 8.27 10.14 1.49
C TYR A 14 7.71 11.32 0.71
N TRP A 15 7.95 11.32 -0.60
CA TRP A 15 7.45 12.34 -1.52
C TRP A 15 6.27 11.78 -2.30
N ASP A 16 5.13 12.46 -2.21
CA ASP A 16 3.93 12.12 -2.96
C ASP A 16 3.34 13.38 -3.61
N TYR A 17 2.51 13.20 -4.62
CA TYR A 17 1.74 14.26 -5.26
C TYR A 17 2.55 15.42 -5.82
N LEU A 18 3.74 15.16 -6.41
CA LEU A 18 4.44 16.21 -7.15
C LEU A 18 3.61 16.58 -8.39
N CYS A 19 3.03 17.77 -8.37
CA CYS A 19 2.22 18.30 -9.45
C CYS A 19 2.76 19.65 -9.94
N THR A 20 2.88 19.79 -11.25
CA THR A 20 3.16 21.08 -11.90
C THR A 20 1.98 21.43 -12.82
N HIS A 21 1.60 22.70 -12.85
CA HIS A 21 0.56 23.16 -13.77
C HIS A 21 0.98 22.88 -15.21
N ARG A 22 0.03 22.52 -16.06
CA ARG A 22 0.27 22.10 -17.45
C ARG A 22 1.13 23.10 -18.25
N ASP A 23 0.89 24.40 -18.09
CA ASP A 23 1.61 25.47 -18.80
C ASP A 23 3.06 25.65 -18.35
N PHE A 24 3.47 24.92 -17.29
CA PHE A 24 4.79 25.02 -16.67
C PHE A 24 5.56 23.69 -16.66
N GLN A 25 5.05 22.64 -17.28
CA GLN A 25 5.66 21.31 -17.25
C GLN A 25 7.10 21.29 -17.82
N ASP A 26 7.34 22.06 -18.90
CA ASP A 26 8.65 22.10 -19.59
C ASP A 26 9.61 23.17 -19.04
N LYS A 27 9.25 23.89 -17.98
CA LYS A 27 10.04 25.01 -17.44
C LYS A 27 10.94 24.63 -16.25
N PHE A 28 11.32 23.37 -16.09
CA PHE A 28 12.13 22.87 -14.98
C PHE A 28 11.55 23.13 -13.57
N ILE A 29 10.29 23.55 -13.47
CA ILE A 29 9.65 23.88 -12.18
C ILE A 29 9.57 22.66 -11.28
N GLY A 30 9.21 21.50 -11.80
CA GLY A 30 9.18 20.25 -11.03
C GLY A 30 10.56 19.92 -10.44
N ARG A 31 11.63 20.08 -11.21
CA ARG A 31 13.00 19.90 -10.72
C ARG A 31 13.36 20.87 -9.61
N ASN A 32 13.01 22.14 -9.79
CA ASN A 32 13.28 23.17 -8.79
C ASN A 32 12.48 22.94 -7.50
N LEU A 33 11.23 22.48 -7.61
CA LEU A 33 10.41 22.10 -6.45
C LEU A 33 11.07 20.95 -5.67
N ILE A 34 11.51 19.89 -6.34
CA ILE A 34 12.20 18.77 -5.70
C ILE A 34 13.48 19.27 -4.99
N GLN A 35 14.32 20.05 -5.66
CA GLN A 35 15.57 20.55 -5.10
C GLN A 35 15.34 21.46 -3.89
N ASN A 36 14.37 22.37 -3.95
CA ASN A 36 14.03 23.24 -2.84
C ASN A 36 13.47 22.45 -1.66
N HIS A 37 12.58 21.50 -1.94
CA HIS A 37 12.00 20.67 -0.89
C HIS A 37 13.07 19.84 -0.19
N GLU A 38 13.95 19.20 -0.93
CA GLU A 38 15.07 18.46 -0.38
C GLU A 38 15.99 19.35 0.48
N LYS A 39 16.33 20.55 -0.01
CA LYS A 39 17.13 21.49 0.77
C LYS A 39 16.46 21.83 2.11
N HIS A 40 15.17 22.09 2.11
CA HIS A 40 14.42 22.36 3.34
C HIS A 40 14.40 21.16 4.29
N GLN A 41 14.17 19.95 3.78
CA GLN A 41 14.20 18.72 4.59
C GLN A 41 15.56 18.55 5.29
N ARG A 42 16.66 18.71 4.56
CA ARG A 42 18.03 18.60 5.13
C ARG A 42 18.36 19.69 6.15
N LEU A 43 17.76 20.88 6.02
CA LEU A 43 17.91 21.95 7.02
C LEU A 43 17.14 21.62 8.31
N HIS A 44 16.00 20.96 8.21
CA HIS A 44 15.19 20.60 9.37
C HIS A 44 15.71 19.36 10.10
N ASN A 45 16.11 18.34 9.38
CA ASN A 45 16.68 17.14 9.97
C ASN A 45 17.84 16.60 9.12
N LYS A 46 19.05 16.80 9.63
CA LYS A 46 20.30 16.38 8.96
C LYS A 46 20.53 14.87 9.00
N GLU A 47 19.86 14.16 9.91
CA GLU A 47 20.01 12.71 10.06
C GLU A 47 19.28 11.94 8.95
N ILE A 48 18.21 12.52 8.39
CA ILE A 48 17.46 11.92 7.29
C ILE A 48 18.00 12.45 5.96
N SER A 49 18.85 11.68 5.32
CA SER A 49 19.52 12.05 4.05
C SER A 49 18.86 11.49 2.80
N SER A 50 17.88 10.61 2.95
CA SER A 50 17.29 9.85 1.84
C SER A 50 15.80 10.13 1.73
N SER A 51 15.31 10.09 0.50
CA SER A 51 13.89 10.24 0.21
C SER A 51 13.39 9.10 -0.64
N LEU A 52 12.17 8.67 -0.38
CA LEU A 52 11.45 7.64 -1.12
C LEU A 52 10.34 8.30 -1.93
N PHE A 53 10.13 7.87 -3.16
CA PHE A 53 9.02 8.31 -4.00
C PHE A 53 8.53 7.19 -4.90
N ARG A 54 7.26 7.27 -5.31
CA ARG A 54 6.67 6.36 -6.29
C ARG A 54 6.59 7.04 -7.65
N ARG A 55 6.83 6.26 -8.70
CA ARG A 55 6.60 6.68 -10.07
C ARG A 55 6.00 5.54 -10.90
N ASP A 56 5.04 5.89 -11.72
CA ASP A 56 4.56 5.02 -12.77
C ASP A 56 5.52 5.14 -13.97
N VAL A 57 5.81 4.01 -14.61
CA VAL A 57 6.79 3.89 -15.68
C VAL A 57 8.26 4.01 -15.17
N SER A 58 9.23 3.56 -15.95
CA SER A 58 10.64 3.65 -15.60
C SER A 58 11.12 5.11 -15.53
N LEU A 59 12.01 5.40 -14.60
CA LEU A 59 12.51 6.76 -14.38
C LEU A 59 13.41 7.22 -15.52
N CYS A 60 14.49 6.50 -15.73
CA CYS A 60 15.44 6.61 -16.85
C CYS A 60 16.36 5.39 -16.84
N ASP A 61 17.11 5.21 -17.92
CA ASP A 61 18.07 4.11 -18.02
C ASP A 61 19.15 4.22 -16.94
N GLY A 62 19.47 3.07 -16.34
CA GLY A 62 20.51 2.97 -15.31
C GLY A 62 20.04 3.24 -13.87
N VAL A 63 18.82 3.74 -13.65
CA VAL A 63 18.29 3.90 -12.29
C VAL A 63 17.59 2.62 -11.82
N VAL A 64 18.13 2.02 -10.78
CA VAL A 64 17.57 0.79 -10.19
C VAL A 64 16.48 1.16 -9.17
N PRO A 65 15.25 0.69 -9.35
CA PRO A 65 14.19 0.91 -8.36
C PRO A 65 14.42 0.08 -7.10
N LEU A 66 13.86 0.53 -5.99
CA LEU A 66 13.82 -0.23 -4.74
C LEU A 66 12.91 -1.46 -4.89
N ILE A 67 11.72 -1.25 -5.44
CA ILE A 67 10.72 -2.29 -5.71
C ILE A 67 10.05 -1.96 -7.04
N ARG A 68 9.82 -2.98 -7.89
CA ARG A 68 8.94 -2.88 -9.08
C ARG A 68 7.69 -3.69 -8.84
N PHE A 69 6.55 -3.17 -9.26
CA PHE A 69 5.29 -3.88 -9.15
C PHE A 69 4.30 -3.40 -10.21
N ASN A 70 3.24 -4.15 -10.44
CA ASN A 70 2.15 -3.72 -11.30
C ASN A 70 0.97 -3.22 -10.46
N VAL A 71 0.27 -2.22 -10.99
CA VAL A 71 -1.02 -1.76 -10.48
C VAL A 71 -2.10 -2.26 -11.44
N HIS A 72 -3.00 -3.10 -10.94
CA HIS A 72 -4.11 -3.66 -11.70
C HIS A 72 -5.39 -2.95 -11.33
N THR A 73 -5.97 -2.19 -12.25
CA THR A 73 -7.23 -1.46 -12.03
C THR A 73 -8.41 -2.21 -12.62
N PHE A 74 -9.41 -2.46 -11.80
CA PHE A 74 -10.63 -3.18 -12.17
C PHE A 74 -11.87 -2.31 -11.97
N PRO A 75 -12.97 -2.59 -12.71
CA PRO A 75 -14.26 -2.02 -12.36
C PRO A 75 -14.69 -2.55 -10.98
N LEU A 76 -15.27 -1.67 -10.18
CA LEU A 76 -15.82 -2.01 -8.88
C LEU A 76 -17.34 -1.82 -8.91
N GLU A 77 -18.05 -2.92 -9.03
CA GLU A 77 -19.49 -2.95 -8.94
C GLU A 77 -19.94 -2.96 -7.46
N LYS A 78 -21.19 -2.64 -7.21
CA LYS A 78 -21.75 -2.79 -5.86
C LYS A 78 -21.70 -4.27 -5.46
N THR A 79 -20.91 -4.58 -4.45
CA THR A 79 -20.77 -5.96 -3.96
C THR A 79 -21.94 -6.29 -3.02
N LYS A 80 -22.43 -7.53 -3.13
CA LYS A 80 -23.32 -8.08 -2.10
C LYS A 80 -22.45 -8.54 -0.92
N ARG A 81 -22.96 -8.43 0.30
CA ARG A 81 -22.27 -8.92 1.47
C ARG A 81 -21.98 -10.43 1.33
N PRO A 82 -20.71 -10.85 1.26
CA PRO A 82 -20.40 -12.27 1.15
C PRO A 82 -20.59 -12.97 2.48
N PRO A 83 -21.03 -14.23 2.51
CA PRO A 83 -21.03 -15.02 3.73
C PRO A 83 -19.59 -15.34 4.14
N LEU A 84 -19.23 -15.05 5.38
CA LEU A 84 -17.91 -15.38 5.95
C LEU A 84 -17.98 -16.54 6.98
N GLY A 85 -19.15 -17.13 7.22
CA GLY A 85 -19.34 -18.17 8.22
C GLY A 85 -18.90 -17.70 9.61
N GLN A 86 -17.90 -18.38 10.19
CA GLN A 86 -17.35 -18.05 11.51
C GLN A 86 -16.26 -16.94 11.49
N TYR A 87 -15.98 -16.37 10.31
CA TYR A 87 -14.99 -15.30 10.16
C TYR A 87 -15.69 -13.94 10.10
N THR A 88 -14.97 -12.90 10.54
CA THR A 88 -15.46 -11.52 10.50
C THR A 88 -14.36 -10.59 10.03
N THR A 89 -14.75 -9.46 9.42
CA THR A 89 -13.82 -8.35 9.21
C THR A 89 -14.20 -7.20 10.10
N ILE A 90 -13.21 -6.64 10.77
CA ILE A 90 -13.36 -5.51 11.69
C ILE A 90 -12.55 -4.35 11.17
N ARG A 91 -13.16 -3.17 11.08
CA ARG A 91 -12.45 -1.96 10.75
C ARG A 91 -11.49 -1.58 11.88
N ILE A 92 -10.26 -1.28 11.51
CA ILE A 92 -9.23 -0.85 12.45
C ILE A 92 -9.29 0.67 12.58
N ILE A 93 -9.89 1.11 13.68
CA ILE A 93 -9.99 2.52 14.06
C ILE A 93 -10.16 2.61 15.59
N GLY A 94 -9.72 3.71 16.20
CA GLY A 94 -9.81 3.90 17.64
C GLY A 94 -9.10 2.79 18.42
N PRO A 95 -9.73 2.18 19.43
CA PRO A 95 -9.09 1.15 20.26
C PRO A 95 -8.60 -0.09 19.51
N ASN A 96 -9.15 -0.36 18.33
CA ASN A 96 -8.75 -1.52 17.52
C ASN A 96 -7.38 -1.35 16.86
N VAL A 97 -6.83 -0.13 16.82
CA VAL A 97 -5.53 0.20 16.19
C VAL A 97 -4.38 -0.53 16.88
N THR A 98 -4.48 -0.81 18.18
CA THR A 98 -3.46 -1.55 18.94
C THR A 98 -3.10 -2.88 18.27
N SER A 99 -4.08 -3.64 17.79
CA SER A 99 -3.81 -4.93 17.13
C SER A 99 -3.02 -4.82 15.83
N LEU A 100 -3.11 -3.69 15.14
CA LEU A 100 -2.30 -3.38 13.96
C LEU A 100 -0.88 -3.01 14.37
N PHE A 101 -0.72 -2.18 15.39
CA PHE A 101 0.60 -1.76 15.86
C PHE A 101 1.38 -2.92 16.46
N ASP A 102 0.73 -3.80 17.23
CA ASP A 102 1.34 -5.05 17.71
C ASP A 102 1.81 -5.92 16.54
N PHE A 103 1.01 -6.02 15.48
CA PHE A 103 1.42 -6.73 14.26
C PHE A 103 2.63 -6.09 13.61
N LEU A 104 2.62 -4.77 13.37
CA LEU A 104 3.73 -4.05 12.75
C LEU A 104 5.00 -4.14 13.61
N PHE A 105 4.87 -3.98 14.90
CA PHE A 105 5.98 -4.15 15.84
C PHE A 105 6.57 -5.55 15.76
N ASN A 106 5.74 -6.58 15.80
CA ASN A 106 6.20 -7.96 15.75
C ASN A 106 6.95 -8.31 14.46
N ILE A 107 6.50 -7.82 13.29
CA ILE A 107 7.19 -8.08 12.02
C ILE A 107 8.52 -7.33 11.89
N THR A 108 8.72 -6.24 12.62
CA THR A 108 9.95 -5.44 12.57
C THR A 108 10.96 -5.79 13.65
N HIS A 109 10.51 -6.32 14.79
CA HIS A 109 11.36 -6.57 15.97
C HIS A 109 11.47 -8.07 16.35
N SER A 110 10.82 -8.96 15.58
CA SER A 110 10.96 -10.40 15.84
C SER A 110 12.39 -10.87 15.55
N SER A 111 12.90 -11.71 16.42
CA SER A 111 14.14 -12.46 16.17
C SER A 111 13.98 -13.58 15.13
N GLU A 112 12.75 -13.95 14.81
CA GLU A 112 12.45 -14.93 13.76
C GLU A 112 12.50 -14.29 12.37
N PRO A 113 12.82 -15.07 11.32
CA PRO A 113 12.81 -14.56 9.96
C PRO A 113 11.42 -14.01 9.60
N THR A 114 11.33 -12.72 9.35
CA THR A 114 10.09 -12.10 8.91
C THR A 114 9.78 -12.52 7.47
N PRO A 115 8.50 -12.73 7.13
CA PRO A 115 8.11 -12.99 5.75
C PRO A 115 8.33 -11.78 4.83
N PHE A 116 8.57 -10.60 5.41
CA PHE A 116 8.79 -9.35 4.67
C PHE A 116 10.17 -8.78 4.97
N PRO A 117 11.19 -9.10 4.14
CA PRO A 117 12.54 -8.52 4.26
C PRO A 117 12.57 -6.99 4.11
N LEU A 118 11.55 -6.40 3.50
CA LEU A 118 11.41 -4.96 3.41
C LEU A 118 10.02 -4.52 3.88
N CYS A 119 10.00 -3.71 4.94
CA CYS A 119 8.78 -3.08 5.45
C CYS A 119 8.95 -1.56 5.37
N ILE A 120 7.98 -0.88 4.75
CA ILE A 120 7.96 0.59 4.64
C ILE A 120 6.57 1.06 5.08
N PHE A 121 6.51 1.82 6.13
CA PHE A 121 5.26 2.40 6.63
C PHE A 121 5.55 3.72 7.34
N PRO A 122 4.55 4.61 7.46
CA PRO A 122 4.69 5.85 8.21
C PRO A 122 4.99 5.58 9.68
N GLU A 123 5.58 6.54 10.38
CA GLU A 123 5.65 6.48 11.84
C GLU A 123 4.28 6.20 12.45
N VAL A 124 4.24 5.50 13.56
CA VAL A 124 3.01 5.00 14.20
C VAL A 124 1.99 6.13 14.42
N ASN A 125 2.43 7.29 14.90
CA ASN A 125 1.55 8.45 15.12
C ASN A 125 0.97 9.00 13.81
N VAL A 126 1.77 9.00 12.73
CA VAL A 126 1.35 9.44 11.40
C VAL A 126 0.37 8.42 10.81
N LEU A 127 0.67 7.13 10.94
CA LEU A 127 -0.20 6.07 10.47
C LEU A 127 -1.56 6.09 11.18
N ASP A 128 -1.57 6.27 12.51
CA ASP A 128 -2.81 6.41 13.28
C ASP A 128 -3.63 7.61 12.79
N HIS A 129 -2.98 8.76 12.60
CA HIS A 129 -3.65 9.95 12.08
C HIS A 129 -4.24 9.72 10.67
N LEU A 130 -3.52 9.05 9.78
CA LEU A 130 -4.00 8.71 8.44
C LEU A 130 -5.21 7.77 8.50
N ILE A 131 -5.23 6.82 9.44
CA ILE A 131 -6.36 5.91 9.67
C ILE A 131 -7.57 6.69 10.21
N GLN A 132 -7.38 7.54 11.20
CA GLN A 132 -8.46 8.35 11.78
C GLN A 132 -9.07 9.32 10.75
N LYS A 133 -8.27 9.86 9.83
CA LYS A 133 -8.71 10.72 8.72
C LYS A 133 -9.23 9.95 7.50
N ASN A 134 -9.33 8.62 7.59
CA ASN A 134 -9.77 7.75 6.47
C ASN A 134 -8.93 7.92 5.19
N ARG A 135 -7.66 8.30 5.33
CA ARG A 135 -6.70 8.31 4.22
C ARG A 135 -6.17 6.91 3.96
N ILE A 136 -5.90 6.18 5.04
CA ILE A 136 -5.66 4.74 5.03
C ILE A 136 -6.84 4.09 5.76
N ILE A 137 -7.44 3.10 5.12
CA ILE A 137 -8.55 2.34 5.67
C ILE A 137 -8.06 0.91 5.87
N VAL A 138 -8.10 0.43 7.11
CA VAL A 138 -7.59 -0.89 7.46
C VAL A 138 -8.72 -1.77 7.95
N TYR A 139 -8.77 -3.01 7.43
CA TYR A 139 -9.64 -4.05 7.95
C TYR A 139 -8.82 -5.24 8.40
N ALA A 140 -9.12 -5.76 9.59
CA ALA A 140 -8.59 -7.03 10.09
C ALA A 140 -9.58 -8.14 9.81
N LEU A 141 -9.11 -9.24 9.24
CA LEU A 141 -9.83 -10.50 9.17
C LEU A 141 -9.61 -11.27 10.47
N LYS A 142 -10.70 -11.65 11.14
CA LYS A 142 -10.64 -12.37 12.43
C LYS A 142 -11.43 -13.67 12.38
N HIS A 143 -10.93 -14.62 13.15
CA HIS A 143 -11.65 -15.83 13.55
C HIS A 143 -11.75 -15.83 15.07
N GLN A 144 -12.94 -15.62 15.61
CA GLN A 144 -13.15 -15.34 17.04
C GLN A 144 -12.30 -14.12 17.47
N SER A 145 -11.43 -14.24 18.47
CA SER A 145 -10.53 -13.19 18.94
C SER A 145 -9.21 -13.10 18.16
N LYS A 146 -8.86 -14.12 17.34
CA LYS A 146 -7.57 -14.19 16.66
C LYS A 146 -7.59 -13.44 15.33
N THR A 147 -6.66 -12.52 15.14
CA THR A 147 -6.41 -11.88 13.85
C THR A 147 -5.73 -12.84 12.89
N LEU A 148 -6.25 -12.97 11.67
CA LEU A 148 -5.74 -13.82 10.62
C LEU A 148 -5.06 -13.06 9.49
N GLY A 149 -5.34 -11.76 9.36
CA GLY A 149 -4.77 -10.95 8.33
C GLY A 149 -5.31 -9.54 8.32
N PHE A 150 -4.72 -8.72 7.45
CA PHE A 150 -5.07 -7.31 7.28
C PHE A 150 -5.20 -6.96 5.80
N TYR A 151 -6.06 -5.98 5.52
CA TYR A 151 -6.23 -5.34 4.21
C TYR A 151 -6.04 -3.84 4.39
N PHE A 152 -5.15 -3.26 3.60
CA PHE A 152 -4.80 -1.85 3.65
C PHE A 152 -5.28 -1.15 2.38
N PHE A 153 -6.27 -0.29 2.54
CA PHE A 153 -6.82 0.51 1.45
C PHE A 153 -6.38 1.96 1.60
N LYS A 154 -6.19 2.63 0.48
CA LYS A 154 -5.93 4.08 0.40
C LYS A 154 -6.99 4.71 -0.49
N ASP A 155 -7.55 5.83 -0.06
CA ASP A 155 -8.32 6.72 -0.92
C ASP A 155 -7.39 7.79 -1.48
N PRO A 156 -6.89 7.65 -2.72
CA PRO A 156 -5.93 8.58 -3.29
C PRO A 156 -6.56 9.91 -3.67
N LYS A 157 -7.89 10.08 -3.55
CA LYS A 157 -8.64 11.25 -4.02
C LYS A 157 -8.45 11.51 -5.53
N ILE A 158 -8.22 10.45 -6.29
CA ILE A 158 -8.11 10.49 -7.74
C ILE A 158 -9.45 10.08 -8.33
N CYS A 159 -9.86 10.84 -9.34
CA CYS A 159 -11.01 10.53 -10.17
C CYS A 159 -10.54 10.36 -11.61
N TYR A 160 -10.86 9.23 -12.21
CA TYR A 160 -10.61 9.01 -13.62
C TYR A 160 -11.84 9.45 -14.43
N GLU A 161 -11.60 10.26 -15.44
CA GLU A 161 -12.60 10.63 -16.43
C GLU A 161 -12.57 9.60 -17.58
N PHE A 162 -13.62 8.79 -17.64
CA PHE A 162 -13.96 8.00 -18.82
C PHE A 162 -15.19 8.63 -19.47
N ASN A 163 -16.28 7.88 -19.62
CA ASN A 163 -17.58 8.45 -19.99
C ASN A 163 -18.32 9.07 -18.78
N GLU A 164 -17.83 8.79 -17.59
CA GLU A 164 -18.33 9.26 -16.29
C GLU A 164 -17.17 9.36 -15.29
N GLU A 165 -17.30 10.19 -14.30
CA GLU A 165 -16.35 10.28 -13.19
C GLU A 165 -16.30 8.97 -12.39
N ARG A 166 -15.11 8.43 -12.22
CA ARG A 166 -14.88 7.18 -11.48
C ARG A 166 -13.84 7.35 -10.41
N ASN A 167 -14.31 7.43 -9.17
CA ASN A 167 -13.43 7.43 -8.00
C ASN A 167 -12.79 6.05 -7.82
N VAL A 168 -11.52 6.04 -7.46
CA VAL A 168 -10.74 4.83 -7.25
C VAL A 168 -10.51 4.58 -5.77
N LEU A 169 -10.49 3.30 -5.38
CA LEU A 169 -10.02 2.80 -4.12
C LEU A 169 -8.79 1.94 -4.38
N ASP A 170 -7.66 2.23 -3.73
CA ASP A 170 -6.44 1.46 -3.88
C ASP A 170 -6.31 0.43 -2.77
N LEU A 171 -6.11 -0.85 -3.09
CA LEU A 171 -5.62 -1.86 -2.16
C LEU A 171 -4.09 -1.85 -2.24
N ILE A 172 -3.46 -1.10 -1.33
CA ILE A 172 -2.01 -0.87 -1.32
C ILE A 172 -1.23 -2.05 -0.76
N GLY A 173 -1.84 -2.88 0.08
CA GLY A 173 -1.24 -4.07 0.64
C GLY A 173 -2.26 -4.96 1.34
N SER A 174 -1.90 -6.23 1.48
CA SER A 174 -2.65 -7.17 2.30
C SER A 174 -1.72 -8.21 2.90
N VAL A 175 -2.01 -8.65 4.10
CA VAL A 175 -1.20 -9.64 4.82
C VAL A 175 -2.10 -10.72 5.36
N PHE A 176 -1.72 -11.97 5.12
CA PHE A 176 -2.37 -13.13 5.70
C PHE A 176 -1.38 -13.89 6.57
N LEU A 177 -1.75 -14.17 7.82
CA LEU A 177 -0.88 -14.72 8.86
C LEU A 177 -0.88 -16.25 8.94
N ARG A 178 -1.38 -16.89 7.89
CA ARG A 178 -1.41 -18.35 7.76
C ARG A 178 -0.82 -18.78 6.42
N PRO A 179 -0.32 -20.02 6.32
CA PRO A 179 0.09 -20.56 5.02
C PRO A 179 -1.05 -20.52 3.99
N PHE A 180 -0.72 -20.22 2.75
CA PHE A 180 -1.67 -20.23 1.66
C PHE A 180 -1.94 -21.66 1.19
N ASP A 181 -3.14 -22.15 1.48
CA ASP A 181 -3.76 -23.32 0.90
C ASP A 181 -5.12 -22.91 0.28
N LYS A 182 -5.75 -23.80 -0.47
CA LYS A 182 -7.02 -23.48 -1.17
C LYS A 182 -8.13 -22.98 -0.24
N ASN A 183 -8.20 -23.48 0.99
CA ASN A 183 -9.21 -23.08 1.96
C ASN A 183 -8.89 -21.67 2.51
N ASN A 184 -7.66 -21.47 2.93
CA ASN A 184 -7.16 -20.20 3.47
C ASN A 184 -7.22 -19.06 2.42
N GLU A 185 -6.91 -19.35 1.16
CA GLU A 185 -7.11 -18.40 0.06
C GLU A 185 -8.58 -17.97 -0.08
N SER A 186 -9.51 -18.94 0.03
CA SER A 186 -10.94 -18.64 -0.06
C SER A 186 -11.43 -17.77 1.10
N ILE A 187 -10.95 -18.06 2.30
CA ILE A 187 -11.25 -17.28 3.51
C ILE A 187 -10.67 -15.86 3.36
N PHE A 188 -9.43 -15.74 2.92
CA PHE A 188 -8.76 -14.44 2.74
C PHE A 188 -9.45 -13.61 1.65
N PHE A 189 -9.79 -14.21 0.52
CA PHE A 189 -10.54 -13.53 -0.54
C PHE A 189 -11.95 -13.13 -0.10
N GLY A 190 -12.64 -13.98 0.64
CA GLY A 190 -13.94 -13.67 1.24
C GLY A 190 -13.87 -12.47 2.19
N GLY A 191 -12.82 -12.41 3.01
CA GLY A 191 -12.53 -11.27 3.89
C GLY A 191 -12.31 -9.96 3.12
N LEU A 192 -11.58 -10.00 2.00
CA LEU A 192 -11.43 -8.84 1.11
C LEU A 192 -12.79 -8.32 0.61
N LEU A 193 -13.63 -9.23 0.07
CA LEU A 193 -14.95 -8.85 -0.45
C LEU A 193 -15.83 -8.25 0.65
N HIS A 194 -15.74 -8.78 1.87
CA HIS A 194 -16.48 -8.26 3.02
C HIS A 194 -15.98 -6.88 3.45
N ALA A 195 -14.66 -6.65 3.44
CA ALA A 195 -14.08 -5.33 3.71
C ALA A 195 -14.52 -4.30 2.66
N ILE A 196 -14.49 -4.66 1.37
CA ILE A 196 -14.95 -3.81 0.27
C ILE A 196 -16.44 -3.48 0.43
N TYR A 197 -17.27 -4.47 0.77
CA TYR A 197 -18.70 -4.25 1.03
C TYR A 197 -18.90 -3.18 2.09
N HIS A 198 -18.21 -3.27 3.22
CA HIS A 198 -18.33 -2.28 4.29
C HIS A 198 -17.81 -0.90 3.86
N ILE A 199 -16.71 -0.83 3.12
CA ILE A 199 -16.22 0.45 2.59
C ILE A 199 -17.27 1.09 1.67
N GLN A 200 -17.93 0.31 0.80
CA GLN A 200 -18.96 0.82 -0.09
C GLN A 200 -20.23 1.29 0.64
N GLU A 201 -20.60 0.65 1.76
CA GLU A 201 -21.76 1.05 2.57
C GLU A 201 -21.44 2.29 3.43
N ASP A 202 -20.21 2.39 3.97
CA ASP A 202 -19.80 3.48 4.86
C ASP A 202 -19.33 4.74 4.09
N ALA A 203 -18.96 4.60 2.82
CA ALA A 203 -18.35 5.68 2.07
C ALA A 203 -19.38 6.73 1.63
N LYS A 204 -19.07 8.00 1.91
CA LYS A 204 -19.81 9.15 1.34
C LYS A 204 -19.59 9.28 -0.18
N VAL A 205 -18.51 8.74 -0.67
CA VAL A 205 -18.10 8.74 -2.09
C VAL A 205 -18.21 7.34 -2.63
N ARG A 206 -18.90 7.16 -3.74
CA ARG A 206 -19.02 5.87 -4.39
C ARG A 206 -17.76 5.57 -5.21
N TYR A 207 -17.00 4.56 -4.79
CA TYR A 207 -15.89 4.03 -5.58
C TYR A 207 -16.45 3.16 -6.72
N LYS A 208 -15.99 3.43 -7.94
CA LYS A 208 -16.34 2.66 -9.15
C LYS A 208 -15.15 1.86 -9.70
N LEU A 209 -13.96 2.11 -9.16
CA LEU A 209 -12.72 1.42 -9.51
C LEU A 209 -12.03 0.90 -8.27
N LEU A 210 -11.39 -0.26 -8.41
CA LEU A 210 -10.50 -0.84 -7.40
C LEU A 210 -9.16 -1.12 -8.06
N SER A 211 -8.10 -0.50 -7.52
CA SER A 211 -6.74 -0.74 -7.96
C SER A 211 -6.02 -1.62 -6.94
N PHE A 212 -5.38 -2.68 -7.41
CA PHE A 212 -4.53 -3.54 -6.59
C PHE A 212 -3.07 -3.23 -6.89
N TYR A 213 -2.31 -2.87 -5.90
CA TYR A 213 -0.85 -2.85 -5.98
C TYR A 213 -0.37 -4.29 -5.83
N GLN A 214 0.36 -4.80 -6.81
CA GLN A 214 0.89 -6.17 -6.78
C GLN A 214 2.07 -6.25 -5.81
N LEU A 215 1.77 -6.06 -4.52
CA LEU A 215 2.70 -6.09 -3.40
C LEU A 215 2.19 -7.07 -2.35
N THR A 216 3.08 -7.65 -1.58
CA THR A 216 2.73 -8.61 -0.51
C THR A 216 1.84 -9.75 -1.01
N HIS A 217 0.75 -10.03 -0.31
CA HIS A 217 -0.22 -11.07 -0.67
C HIS A 217 -1.33 -10.59 -1.63
N ASN A 218 -1.23 -9.36 -2.14
CA ASN A 218 -2.18 -8.88 -3.15
C ASN A 218 -2.10 -9.70 -4.45
N SER A 219 -0.94 -10.30 -4.76
CA SER A 219 -0.78 -11.16 -5.94
C SER A 219 -1.81 -12.30 -5.98
N GLN A 220 -2.07 -12.96 -4.85
CA GLN A 220 -3.06 -14.04 -4.73
C GLN A 220 -4.48 -13.50 -4.90
N LEU A 221 -4.76 -12.32 -4.34
CA LEU A 221 -6.06 -11.66 -4.47
C LEU A 221 -6.33 -11.22 -5.91
N ILE A 222 -5.31 -10.68 -6.60
CA ILE A 222 -5.38 -10.31 -8.03
C ILE A 222 -5.70 -11.53 -8.89
N GLN A 223 -4.99 -12.66 -8.69
CA GLN A 223 -5.25 -13.88 -9.46
C GLN A 223 -6.70 -14.31 -9.32
N ARG A 224 -7.24 -14.34 -8.11
CA ARG A 224 -8.62 -14.73 -7.86
C ARG A 224 -9.64 -13.72 -8.37
N TRP A 225 -9.34 -12.42 -8.29
CA TRP A 225 -10.19 -11.35 -8.83
C TRP A 225 -10.31 -11.45 -10.35
N ARG A 226 -9.21 -11.79 -11.03
CA ARG A 226 -9.16 -11.97 -12.50
C ARG A 226 -10.01 -13.13 -13.03
N TRP A 227 -10.41 -14.07 -12.20
CA TRP A 227 -11.36 -15.10 -12.61
C TRP A 227 -12.74 -14.55 -12.96
N LYS A 228 -13.10 -13.43 -12.36
CA LYS A 228 -14.41 -12.80 -12.58
C LYS A 228 -14.31 -11.50 -13.39
N TYR A 229 -13.23 -10.74 -13.24
CA TYR A 229 -13.08 -9.43 -13.84
C TYR A 229 -11.80 -9.32 -14.66
N THR A 230 -11.91 -8.70 -15.85
CA THR A 230 -10.75 -8.31 -16.65
C THR A 230 -10.27 -6.94 -16.16
N PRO A 231 -8.96 -6.71 -15.95
CA PRO A 231 -8.46 -5.41 -15.59
C PRO A 231 -8.69 -4.40 -16.73
N LEU A 232 -9.11 -3.20 -16.39
CA LEU A 232 -9.23 -2.06 -17.31
C LEU A 232 -7.86 -1.54 -17.72
N SER A 233 -6.90 -1.59 -16.78
CA SER A 233 -5.51 -1.22 -17.02
C SER A 233 -4.57 -2.02 -16.13
N ILE A 234 -3.35 -2.21 -16.64
CA ILE A 234 -2.21 -2.71 -15.87
C ILE A 234 -1.09 -1.71 -16.09
N THR A 235 -0.68 -1.01 -15.04
CA THR A 235 0.37 0.00 -15.10
C THR A 235 1.56 -0.46 -14.28
N GLN A 236 2.75 -0.44 -14.88
CA GLN A 236 3.98 -0.69 -14.14
C GLN A 236 4.29 0.52 -13.26
N SER A 237 4.58 0.27 -12.00
CA SER A 237 4.95 1.27 -11.01
C SER A 237 6.19 0.83 -10.26
N ALA A 238 6.91 1.77 -9.68
CA ALA A 238 8.07 1.46 -8.86
C ALA A 238 8.29 2.49 -7.76
N TYR A 239 8.85 2.02 -6.64
CA TYR A 239 9.42 2.88 -5.61
C TYR A 239 10.91 3.10 -5.89
N TYR A 240 11.35 4.33 -5.75
CA TYR A 240 12.73 4.76 -5.94
C TYR A 240 13.23 5.47 -4.69
N LEU A 241 14.53 5.31 -4.43
CA LEU A 241 15.22 6.08 -3.42
C LEU A 241 16.05 7.19 -4.08
N TYR A 242 15.99 8.35 -3.48
CA TYR A 242 16.88 9.45 -3.77
C TYR A 242 17.96 9.51 -2.70
N ASN A 243 19.21 9.65 -3.11
CA ASN A 243 20.42 9.65 -2.26
C ASN A 243 20.70 8.37 -1.46
N ALA A 244 20.10 7.24 -1.84
CA ALA A 244 20.44 5.97 -1.23
C ALA A 244 20.38 4.85 -2.27
N VAL A 245 21.29 3.89 -2.14
CA VAL A 245 21.31 2.65 -2.92
C VAL A 245 21.52 1.49 -1.95
N PHE A 246 20.74 0.43 -2.13
CA PHE A 246 20.88 -0.76 -1.30
C PHE A 246 21.43 -1.92 -2.12
N PRO A 247 22.26 -2.78 -1.51
CA PRO A 247 22.86 -3.93 -2.20
C PRO A 247 21.77 -4.82 -2.68
N ASN A 248 21.00 -5.35 -2.83
CA ASN A 248 19.98 -6.31 -3.23
C ASN A 248 18.73 -5.70 -3.92
N MET A 249 18.84 -4.49 -4.48
CA MET A 249 17.77 -3.91 -5.29
C MET A 249 17.70 -4.55 -6.70
N PRO A 250 16.51 -4.69 -7.29
CA PRO A 250 15.19 -4.48 -6.69
C PRO A 250 14.75 -5.63 -5.78
N TYR A 251 13.99 -5.32 -4.74
CA TYR A 251 13.38 -6.34 -3.88
C TYR A 251 12.19 -7.03 -4.57
N ASP A 252 11.95 -8.29 -4.19
CA ASP A 252 10.78 -9.06 -4.63
C ASP A 252 9.49 -8.43 -4.08
N GLU A 253 8.58 -8.04 -4.97
CA GLU A 253 7.32 -7.38 -4.63
C GLU A 253 6.44 -8.20 -3.67
N ASN A 254 6.49 -9.53 -3.74
CA ASN A 254 5.71 -10.39 -2.85
C ASN A 254 6.26 -10.47 -1.42
N LYS A 255 7.51 -10.01 -1.23
CA LYS A 255 8.22 -9.99 0.05
C LYS A 255 8.36 -8.58 0.62
N CYS A 256 7.63 -7.61 0.10
CA CYS A 256 7.68 -6.22 0.55
C CYS A 256 6.32 -5.79 1.11
N LEU A 257 6.31 -5.22 2.31
CA LEU A 257 5.13 -4.55 2.87
C LEU A 257 5.32 -3.04 2.79
N VAL A 258 4.51 -2.38 1.96
CA VAL A 258 4.56 -0.92 1.77
C VAL A 258 3.19 -0.32 2.04
N LEU A 259 3.09 0.57 3.02
CA LEU A 259 1.86 1.20 3.50
C LEU A 259 1.96 2.74 3.42
N LEU A 260 2.08 3.27 2.18
CA LEU A 260 2.31 4.70 1.90
C LEU A 260 1.17 5.34 1.11
#